data_02b0511c7620b8ade9b329bbf8916079
#
_entry.id   02b0511c7620b8ade9b329bbf8916079
#
_cell.length_a   1.000
_cell.length_b   1.000
_cell.length_c   1.000
_cell.angle_alpha   90.00
_cell.angle_beta   90.00
_cell.angle_gamma   90.00
#
_symmetry.space_group_name_H-M   'P 1'
#
loop_
_entity.id
_entity.type
_entity.pdbx_description
1 polymer ?
#
loop_
_entity_poly.entity_id
_entity_poly.type
_entity_poly.pdbx_seq_one_letter_code
_entity_poly.pdbx_strand_id
1 'polypeptide(L)'
;MDFLVMCIGNTEGGDDAVGPYIAAKLRDTAIEVIDCGTTPENYTSVVKQKKPKNLFIIDAADMGIKPGKIRIVPKEKIGVMHISTHGIPVPVIMNYLEHYVENVFLIGIQPKNMSGTLSDTVIKSADELIEIIKNKNFDIIKKMD
;
A
#
# COMPACT_ATOMS: atom_id res chain seq x y z
N MET A 1 -4.46 -8.81 -16.92
CA MET A 1 -4.91 -8.57 -15.53
C MET A 1 -5.12 -7.08 -15.33
N ASP A 2 -6.26 -6.72 -14.78
CA ASP A 2 -6.66 -5.31 -14.66
C ASP A 2 -5.88 -4.57 -13.56
N PHE A 3 -5.77 -5.19 -12.38
CA PHE A 3 -4.95 -4.61 -11.31
C PHE A 3 -4.42 -5.68 -10.36
N LEU A 4 -3.35 -5.30 -9.66
CA LEU A 4 -2.71 -6.12 -8.63
C LEU A 4 -2.48 -5.23 -7.40
N VAL A 5 -2.68 -5.78 -6.21
CA VAL A 5 -2.45 -5.06 -4.94
C VAL A 5 -1.19 -5.62 -4.28
N MET A 6 -0.30 -4.72 -3.85
CA MET A 6 0.97 -5.04 -3.23
C MET A 6 1.02 -4.36 -1.86
N CYS A 7 0.96 -5.14 -0.78
CA CYS A 7 0.88 -4.62 0.58
C CYS A 7 2.22 -4.70 1.28
N ILE A 8 2.65 -3.58 1.87
CA ILE A 8 3.93 -3.46 2.56
C ILE A 8 3.67 -3.11 4.03
N GLY A 9 4.46 -3.67 4.92
CA GLY A 9 4.44 -3.28 6.33
C GLY A 9 4.99 -4.33 7.26
N ASN A 10 5.24 -3.89 8.50
CA ASN A 10 5.76 -4.73 9.57
C ASN A 10 4.63 -5.10 10.52
N THR A 11 4.36 -6.40 10.68
CA THR A 11 3.28 -6.89 11.53
C THR A 11 3.46 -6.52 13.00
N GLU A 12 4.69 -6.19 13.43
CA GLU A 12 5.00 -5.82 14.80
C GLU A 12 5.21 -4.30 14.97
N GLY A 13 4.91 -3.51 13.96
CA GLY A 13 5.19 -2.08 13.93
C GLY A 13 3.98 -1.18 14.22
N GLY A 14 3.02 -1.61 15.04
CA GLY A 14 1.82 -0.81 15.29
C GLY A 14 1.01 -0.63 14.01
N ASP A 15 0.75 0.62 13.63
CA ASP A 15 -0.03 0.90 12.42
C ASP A 15 0.72 0.59 11.12
N ASP A 16 2.01 0.31 11.19
CA ASP A 16 2.74 -0.23 10.04
C ASP A 16 2.24 -1.62 9.63
N ALA A 17 1.49 -2.28 10.50
CA ALA A 17 0.86 -3.57 10.20
C ALA A 17 -0.37 -3.46 9.29
N VAL A 18 -0.76 -2.26 8.87
CA VAL A 18 -1.98 -2.08 8.07
C VAL A 18 -1.89 -2.79 6.72
N GLY A 19 -0.73 -2.77 6.06
CA GLY A 19 -0.52 -3.50 4.81
C GLY A 19 -0.78 -5.00 4.96
N PRO A 20 -0.05 -5.67 5.87
CA PRO A 20 -0.31 -7.08 6.17
C PRO A 20 -1.75 -7.40 6.57
N TYR A 21 -2.40 -6.51 7.33
CA TYR A 21 -3.80 -6.66 7.71
C TYR A 21 -4.71 -6.72 6.47
N ILE A 22 -4.52 -5.78 5.55
CA ILE A 22 -5.31 -5.73 4.30
C ILE A 22 -5.04 -6.97 3.46
N ALA A 23 -3.77 -7.36 3.32
CA ALA A 23 -3.41 -8.56 2.55
C ALA A 23 -4.10 -9.80 3.09
N ALA A 24 -4.12 -9.98 4.40
CA ALA A 24 -4.77 -11.12 5.04
C ALA A 24 -6.27 -11.14 4.75
N LYS A 25 -6.94 -9.99 4.79
CA LYS A 25 -8.37 -9.90 4.50
C LYS A 25 -8.70 -10.12 3.04
N LEU A 26 -7.81 -9.78 2.12
CA LEU A 26 -8.04 -9.96 0.68
C LEU A 26 -7.65 -11.35 0.19
N ARG A 27 -6.87 -12.11 0.97
CA ARG A 27 -6.33 -13.40 0.55
C ARG A 27 -7.41 -14.40 0.10
N ASP A 28 -8.56 -14.41 0.78
CA ASP A 28 -9.64 -15.34 0.48
C ASP A 28 -10.70 -14.76 -0.47
N THR A 29 -10.37 -13.69 -1.14
CA THR A 29 -11.24 -13.03 -2.13
C THR A 29 -10.70 -13.28 -3.54
N ALA A 30 -11.46 -12.83 -4.55
CA ALA A 30 -11.01 -12.91 -5.94
C ALA A 30 -9.92 -11.87 -6.28
N ILE A 31 -9.59 -10.98 -5.35
CA ILE A 31 -8.59 -9.93 -5.56
C ILE A 31 -7.19 -10.53 -5.50
N GLU A 32 -6.37 -10.26 -6.52
CA GLU A 32 -4.96 -10.64 -6.51
C GLU A 32 -4.19 -9.70 -5.60
N VAL A 33 -3.56 -10.26 -4.56
CA VAL A 33 -2.84 -9.49 -3.55
C VAL A 33 -1.52 -10.19 -3.22
N ILE A 34 -0.48 -9.37 -2.98
CA ILE A 34 0.83 -9.84 -2.51
C ILE A 34 1.09 -9.22 -1.14
N ASP A 35 1.32 -10.05 -0.14
CA ASP A 35 1.82 -9.59 1.16
C ASP A 35 3.34 -9.56 1.11
N CYS A 36 3.91 -8.36 1.01
CA CYS A 36 5.34 -8.18 0.80
C CYS A 36 6.14 -8.07 2.12
N GLY A 37 5.45 -7.99 3.25
CA GLY A 37 6.14 -7.70 4.51
C GLY A 37 6.93 -6.39 4.36
N THR A 38 8.19 -6.40 4.79
CA THR A 38 9.07 -5.22 4.71
C THR A 38 10.04 -5.27 3.54
N THR A 39 9.89 -6.24 2.63
CA THR A 39 10.84 -6.47 1.53
C THR A 39 10.12 -6.55 0.17
N PRO A 40 9.47 -5.44 -0.28
CA PRO A 40 8.76 -5.45 -1.56
C PRO A 40 9.65 -5.78 -2.76
N GLU A 41 10.96 -5.51 -2.66
CA GLU A 41 11.93 -5.84 -3.71
C GLU A 41 11.98 -7.33 -4.03
N ASN A 42 11.61 -8.18 -3.09
CA ASN A 42 11.60 -9.64 -3.31
C ASN A 42 10.42 -10.11 -4.15
N TYR A 43 9.48 -9.22 -4.45
CA TYR A 43 8.22 -9.58 -5.14
C TYR A 43 8.07 -8.93 -6.51
N THR A 44 9.08 -8.20 -6.98
CA THR A 44 9.02 -7.53 -8.28
C THR A 44 8.89 -8.52 -9.43
N SER A 45 9.48 -9.72 -9.30
CA SER A 45 9.36 -10.75 -10.34
C SER A 45 7.91 -11.24 -10.47
N VAL A 46 7.18 -11.32 -9.36
CA VAL A 46 5.76 -11.71 -9.38
C VAL A 46 4.95 -10.68 -10.17
N VAL A 47 5.20 -9.39 -9.92
CA VAL A 47 4.52 -8.30 -10.64
C VAL A 47 4.80 -8.39 -12.14
N LYS A 48 6.06 -8.63 -12.51
CA LYS A 48 6.46 -8.73 -13.92
C LYS A 48 5.80 -9.92 -14.62
N GLN A 49 5.64 -11.04 -13.91
CA GLN A 49 4.98 -12.23 -14.46
C GLN A 49 3.49 -12.01 -14.66
N LYS A 50 2.83 -11.36 -13.70
CA LYS A 50 1.36 -11.15 -13.73
C LYS A 50 0.97 -10.05 -14.70
N LYS A 51 1.85 -9.09 -14.99
CA LYS A 51 1.64 -7.99 -15.94
C LYS A 51 0.31 -7.25 -15.73
N PRO A 52 0.04 -6.74 -14.52
CA PRO A 52 -1.17 -5.98 -14.31
C PRO A 52 -1.11 -4.65 -15.08
N LYS A 53 -2.27 -4.16 -15.50
CA LYS A 53 -2.34 -2.82 -16.09
C LYS A 53 -2.06 -1.77 -15.01
N ASN A 54 -2.62 -1.97 -13.82
CA ASN A 54 -2.47 -1.05 -12.70
C ASN A 54 -1.89 -1.81 -11.49
N LEU A 55 -0.90 -1.22 -10.85
CA LEU A 55 -0.35 -1.74 -9.61
C LEU A 55 -0.65 -0.75 -8.49
N PHE A 56 -1.30 -1.22 -7.43
CA PHE A 56 -1.58 -0.43 -6.24
C PHE A 56 -0.72 -0.94 -5.09
N ILE A 57 0.23 -0.11 -4.66
CA ILE A 57 1.07 -0.39 -3.50
C ILE A 57 0.41 0.26 -2.29
N ILE A 58 0.23 -0.50 -1.22
CA ILE A 58 -0.42 -0.02 0.02
C ILE A 58 0.59 -0.06 1.15
N ASP A 59 0.73 1.05 1.88
CA ASP A 59 1.64 1.15 3.01
C ASP A 59 1.15 2.23 3.98
N ALA A 60 1.54 2.11 5.24
CA ALA A 60 1.40 3.21 6.19
C ALA A 60 2.37 4.31 5.77
N ALA A 61 1.90 5.54 5.72
CA ALA A 61 2.71 6.67 5.27
C ALA A 61 2.41 7.89 6.12
N ASP A 62 3.46 8.48 6.70
CA ASP A 62 3.30 9.73 7.43
C ASP A 62 3.21 10.89 6.45
N MET A 63 1.98 11.30 6.20
CA MET A 63 1.65 12.38 5.28
C MET A 63 1.38 13.70 6.00
N GLY A 64 1.56 13.74 7.33
CA GLY A 64 1.31 14.94 8.12
C GLY A 64 -0.16 15.33 8.23
N ILE A 65 -1.06 14.36 8.10
CA ILE A 65 -2.51 14.59 8.15
C ILE A 65 -3.14 13.76 9.27
N LYS A 66 -4.45 13.87 9.42
CA LYS A 66 -5.16 13.18 10.49
C LYS A 66 -5.05 11.66 10.37
N PRO A 67 -4.75 10.95 11.48
CA PRO A 67 -4.66 9.49 11.46
C PRO A 67 -5.90 8.83 10.83
N GLY A 68 -5.66 7.79 10.04
CA GLY A 68 -6.70 7.06 9.33
C GLY A 68 -7.04 7.61 7.95
N LYS A 69 -6.57 8.79 7.59
CA LYS A 69 -6.81 9.33 6.25
C LYS A 69 -6.07 8.50 5.19
N ILE A 70 -6.74 8.27 4.07
CA ILE A 70 -6.23 7.48 2.95
C ILE A 70 -6.01 8.41 1.76
N ARG A 71 -4.84 8.35 1.14
CA ARG A 71 -4.50 9.20 -0.01
C ARG A 71 -3.71 8.43 -1.06
N ILE A 72 -3.92 8.79 -2.32
CA ILE A 72 -2.97 8.45 -3.38
C ILE A 72 -1.80 9.43 -3.23
N VAL A 73 -0.59 8.90 -3.11
CA VAL A 73 0.59 9.73 -2.89
C VAL A 73 1.30 9.98 -4.22
N PRO A 74 1.40 11.24 -4.67
CA PRO A 74 2.16 11.55 -5.88
C PRO A 74 3.62 11.14 -5.72
N LYS A 75 4.21 10.60 -6.80
CA LYS A 75 5.56 10.05 -6.76
C LYS A 75 6.60 11.08 -6.27
N GLU A 76 6.45 12.34 -6.66
CA GLU A 76 7.34 13.43 -6.25
C GLU A 76 7.28 13.75 -4.74
N LYS A 77 6.25 13.29 -4.04
CA LYS A 77 6.09 13.51 -2.60
C LYS A 77 6.54 12.34 -1.74
N ILE A 78 6.78 11.17 -2.32
CA ILE A 78 7.11 9.97 -1.55
C ILE A 78 8.45 10.13 -0.83
N GLY A 79 9.42 10.79 -1.43
CA GLY A 79 10.76 10.96 -0.86
C GLY A 79 10.83 11.81 0.40
N VAL A 80 9.78 12.60 0.71
CA VAL A 80 9.74 13.44 1.92
C VAL A 80 8.91 12.82 3.03
N MET A 81 8.35 11.62 2.80
CA MET A 81 7.54 10.94 3.79
C MET A 81 8.31 9.81 4.44
N HIS A 82 7.97 9.53 5.70
CA HIS A 82 8.50 8.38 6.40
C HIS A 82 7.67 7.15 6.05
N ILE A 83 8.28 6.20 5.36
CA ILE A 83 7.67 4.92 4.98
C ILE A 83 8.54 3.82 5.56
N SER A 84 7.94 2.85 6.23
CA SER A 84 8.64 1.83 7.02
C SER A 84 9.14 0.67 6.17
N THR A 85 9.93 0.92 5.15
CA THR A 85 10.66 -0.15 4.46
C THR A 85 12.12 -0.07 4.88
N HIS A 86 12.71 -1.21 5.19
CA HIS A 86 14.10 -1.31 5.61
C HIS A 86 15.05 -1.69 4.46
N GLY A 87 14.51 -1.89 3.26
CA GLY A 87 15.27 -2.28 2.09
C GLY A 87 15.36 -1.15 1.07
N ILE A 88 15.05 -1.48 -0.17
CA ILE A 88 15.09 -0.52 -1.27
C ILE A 88 13.94 0.49 -1.10
N PRO A 89 14.19 1.80 -1.22
CA PRO A 89 13.13 2.80 -1.09
C PRO A 89 11.99 2.57 -2.09
N VAL A 90 10.75 2.79 -1.63
CA VAL A 90 9.54 2.57 -2.45
C VAL A 90 9.59 3.34 -3.78
N PRO A 91 10.06 4.61 -3.84
CA PRO A 91 10.15 5.31 -5.13
C PRO A 91 11.03 4.61 -6.15
N VAL A 92 12.11 3.96 -5.70
CA VAL A 92 13.02 3.21 -6.57
C VAL A 92 12.29 2.00 -7.15
N ILE A 93 11.55 1.28 -6.31
CA ILE A 93 10.77 0.11 -6.74
C ILE A 93 9.69 0.55 -7.74
N MET A 94 9.01 1.66 -7.47
CA MET A 94 7.99 2.19 -8.37
C MET A 94 8.57 2.56 -9.73
N ASN A 95 9.71 3.25 -9.74
CA ASN A 95 10.39 3.62 -10.98
C ASN A 95 10.77 2.38 -11.80
N TYR A 96 11.29 1.35 -11.12
CA TYR A 96 11.64 0.10 -11.76
C TYR A 96 10.42 -0.58 -12.38
N LEU A 97 9.32 -0.69 -11.62
CA LEU A 97 8.13 -1.38 -12.07
C LEU A 97 7.37 -0.62 -13.16
N GLU A 98 7.51 0.69 -13.25
CA GLU A 98 6.91 1.48 -14.33
C GLU A 98 7.43 1.09 -15.72
N HIS A 99 8.56 0.40 -15.81
CA HIS A 99 9.05 -0.16 -17.08
C HIS A 99 8.25 -1.40 -17.51
N TYR A 100 7.49 -2.01 -16.60
CA TYR A 100 6.80 -3.27 -16.85
C TYR A 100 5.29 -3.19 -16.67
N VAL A 101 4.80 -2.15 -16.00
CA VAL A 101 3.39 -1.96 -15.65
C VAL A 101 2.98 -0.56 -16.10
N GLU A 102 1.81 -0.45 -16.68
CA GLU A 102 1.35 0.83 -17.24
C GLU A 102 1.20 1.91 -16.18
N ASN A 103 0.58 1.59 -15.05
CA ASN A 103 0.36 2.56 -13.97
C ASN A 103 0.76 1.95 -12.63
N VAL A 104 1.55 2.69 -11.84
CA VAL A 104 1.95 2.32 -10.48
C VAL A 104 1.53 3.43 -9.54
N PHE A 105 0.75 3.06 -8.51
CA PHE A 105 0.21 4.00 -7.52
C PHE A 105 0.63 3.59 -6.12
N LEU A 106 0.89 4.57 -5.26
CA LEU A 106 1.03 4.34 -3.83
C LEU A 106 -0.21 4.86 -3.11
N ILE A 107 -0.87 3.97 -2.38
CA ILE A 107 -1.98 4.34 -1.49
C ILE A 107 -1.39 4.37 -0.07
N GLY A 108 -1.35 5.58 0.52
CA GLY A 108 -0.87 5.77 1.89
C GLY A 108 -2.02 5.84 2.87
N ILE A 109 -1.84 5.23 4.03
CA ILE A 109 -2.77 5.34 5.14
C ILE A 109 -2.01 6.03 6.28
N GLN A 110 -2.53 7.17 6.74
CA GLN A 110 -1.88 7.92 7.81
C GLN A 110 -1.92 7.14 9.12
N PRO A 111 -0.76 6.78 9.70
CA PRO A 111 -0.74 6.06 10.96
C PRO A 111 -1.07 6.96 12.14
N LYS A 112 -1.55 6.37 13.22
CA LYS A 112 -1.71 7.01 14.52
C LYS A 112 -0.48 6.78 15.38
N ASN A 113 0.01 5.54 15.42
CA ASN A 113 1.24 5.17 16.12
C ASN A 113 1.93 4.04 15.40
N MET A 114 3.25 3.97 15.53
CA MET A 114 4.08 2.98 14.85
C MET A 114 4.68 1.95 15.81
N SER A 115 4.09 1.81 16.99
CA SER A 115 4.49 0.80 17.99
C SER A 115 3.24 0.19 18.60
N GLY A 116 3.40 -0.99 19.20
CA GLY A 116 2.29 -1.72 19.82
C GLY A 116 1.44 -2.43 18.78
N THR A 117 0.13 -2.39 18.98
CA THR A 117 -0.83 -3.04 18.09
C THR A 117 -1.45 -2.04 17.10
N LEU A 118 -2.05 -2.57 16.06
CA LEU A 118 -2.78 -1.79 15.07
C LEU A 118 -3.90 -1.00 15.76
N SER A 119 -3.96 0.31 15.55
CA SER A 119 -4.96 1.16 16.20
C SER A 119 -6.35 0.98 15.60
N ASP A 120 -7.39 1.21 16.41
CA ASP A 120 -8.78 1.10 15.96
C ASP A 120 -9.06 2.07 14.81
N THR A 121 -8.49 3.27 14.86
CA THR A 121 -8.65 4.29 13.81
C THR A 121 -8.15 3.76 12.47
N VAL A 122 -6.99 3.12 12.45
CA VAL A 122 -6.39 2.61 11.22
C VAL A 122 -7.08 1.32 10.77
N ILE A 123 -7.52 0.47 11.70
CA ILE A 123 -8.32 -0.72 11.35
C ILE A 123 -9.59 -0.29 10.60
N LYS A 124 -10.28 0.72 11.10
CA LYS A 124 -11.50 1.22 10.45
C LYS A 124 -11.21 1.70 9.03
N SER A 125 -10.13 2.45 8.85
CA SER A 125 -9.72 2.93 7.53
C SER A 125 -9.33 1.77 6.60
N ALA A 126 -8.62 0.78 7.14
CA ALA A 126 -8.25 -0.40 6.38
C ALA A 126 -9.48 -1.16 5.89
N ASP A 127 -10.49 -1.31 6.76
CA ASP A 127 -11.73 -1.99 6.38
C ASP A 127 -12.48 -1.23 5.28
N GLU A 128 -12.48 0.10 5.34
CA GLU A 128 -13.03 0.95 4.27
C GLU A 128 -12.27 0.75 2.95
N LEU A 129 -10.95 0.74 3.02
CA LEU A 129 -10.11 0.56 1.83
C LEU A 129 -10.32 -0.83 1.22
N ILE A 130 -10.46 -1.86 2.05
CA ILE A 130 -10.76 -3.22 1.58
C ILE A 130 -12.03 -3.22 0.74
N GLU A 131 -13.08 -2.53 1.18
CA GLU A 131 -14.33 -2.44 0.43
C GLU A 131 -14.15 -1.65 -0.87
N ILE A 132 -13.37 -0.59 -0.85
CA ILE A 132 -13.02 0.17 -2.05
C ILE A 132 -12.34 -0.74 -3.08
N ILE A 133 -11.37 -1.55 -2.62
CA ILE A 133 -10.62 -2.47 -3.49
C ILE A 133 -11.55 -3.54 -4.06
N LYS A 134 -12.39 -4.15 -3.23
CA LYS A 134 -13.33 -5.20 -3.66
C LYS A 134 -14.31 -4.68 -4.70
N ASN A 135 -14.73 -3.43 -4.60
CA ASN A 135 -15.64 -2.79 -5.53
C ASN A 135 -14.93 -2.08 -6.69
N LYS A 136 -13.62 -2.09 -6.71
CA LYS A 136 -12.78 -1.44 -7.75
C LYS A 136 -13.02 0.06 -7.87
N ASN A 137 -13.36 0.72 -6.76
CA ASN A 137 -13.69 2.15 -6.70
C ASN A 137 -12.47 3.01 -6.37
N PHE A 138 -11.31 2.71 -6.96
CA PHE A 138 -10.06 3.42 -6.65
C PHE A 138 -10.12 4.93 -6.93
N ASP A 139 -10.97 5.36 -7.85
CA ASP A 139 -11.10 6.76 -8.23
C ASP A 139 -11.70 7.66 -7.14
N ILE A 140 -12.31 7.07 -6.10
CA ILE A 140 -12.81 7.85 -4.97
C ILE A 140 -11.70 8.22 -3.97
N ILE A 141 -10.51 7.62 -4.09
CA ILE A 141 -9.40 7.92 -3.19
C ILE A 141 -8.77 9.25 -3.61
N LYS A 142 -8.72 10.19 -2.67
CA LYS A 142 -8.15 11.51 -2.93
C LYS A 142 -6.64 11.45 -3.09
N LYS A 143 -6.11 12.31 -3.95
CA LYS A 143 -4.68 12.53 -4.02
C LYS A 143 -4.21 13.37 -2.84
N MET A 144 -3.00 13.10 -2.38
CA MET A 144 -2.34 13.92 -1.37
C MET A 144 -1.99 15.28 -1.99
N ASP A 145 -2.26 16.35 -1.25
CA ASP A 145 -1.95 17.73 -1.68
C ASP A 145 -0.45 18.02 -1.71
#